data_cbba44114285a2c290c0d9d3845373f4
#
_entry.id   cbba44114285a2c290c0d9d3845373f4
#
_cell.length_a   1.000
_cell.length_b   1.000
_cell.length_c   1.000
_cell.angle_alpha   90.00
_cell.angle_beta   90.00
_cell.angle_gamma   90.00
#
_symmetry.space_group_name_H-M   'P 1'
#
loop_
_entity.id
_entity.type
_entity.pdbx_description
1 polymer ?
#
loop_
_entity_poly.entity_id
_entity_poly.type
_entity_poly.pdbx_seq_one_letter_code
_entity_poly.pdbx_strand_id
1 'polypeptide(L)'
;MGKVFIYTIAGLMAILLLFMLSLALGSVSIPIQDIIAILLGKGEGVANPSYSYIVLESRLPQAFTALLAGAALSVSGLLLQTTFRNPLAGPDVFGISSGASLAVAIVMFILGGNISLGSYTTNGYLAILVSAFVGAMIIICMISLLSTMVKSHVVLLIIGIMIGYLASSAISLLNFYATAEGVKSYMIWGLGSFGNVTMGNVPLLAGVVLVGSFFAMMMSKPLNALLLGEQYAASLGFEISKIRLTLLLITGVLTAVVTAFCGPIAFIGLVTSHLARMLLSTDNHRLLIPFTMIAGSLMAQICNLLCSLPCWNGTLPLNAVTPLFGAPIVIYILLKVKG
;
A
#
# COMPACT_ATOMS: atom_id res chain seq x y z
N MET A 1 19.83 20.50 7.85
CA MET A 1 20.26 19.07 7.89
C MET A 1 20.01 18.40 9.24
N GLY A 2 20.27 19.04 10.39
CA GLY A 2 20.06 18.42 11.71
C GLY A 2 18.64 17.92 11.99
N LYS A 3 17.60 18.70 11.67
CA LYS A 3 16.19 18.28 11.88
C LYS A 3 15.82 17.03 11.08
N VAL A 4 16.24 16.93 9.80
CA VAL A 4 15.96 15.75 8.96
C VAL A 4 16.59 14.51 9.57
N PHE A 5 17.84 14.60 10.00
CA PHE A 5 18.57 13.49 10.64
C PHE A 5 17.88 13.03 11.93
N ILE A 6 17.49 13.98 12.80
CA ILE A 6 16.79 13.67 14.06
C ILE A 6 15.45 12.95 13.78
N TYR A 7 14.62 13.49 12.87
CA TYR A 7 13.34 12.87 12.55
C TYR A 7 13.47 11.51 11.87
N THR A 8 14.51 11.31 11.05
CA THR A 8 14.78 10.01 10.44
C THR A 8 15.17 8.97 11.48
N ILE A 9 16.09 9.30 12.42
CA ILE A 9 16.47 8.39 13.49
C ILE A 9 15.28 8.11 14.42
N ALA A 10 14.55 9.14 14.83
CA ALA A 10 13.36 8.97 15.66
C ALA A 10 12.31 8.06 14.97
N GLY A 11 12.10 8.25 13.66
CA GLY A 11 11.20 7.41 12.86
C GLY A 11 11.66 5.95 12.80
N LEU A 12 12.94 5.69 12.56
CA LEU A 12 13.50 4.33 12.55
C LEU A 12 13.41 3.66 13.92
N MET A 13 13.69 4.38 14.99
CA MET A 13 13.52 3.87 16.36
C MET A 13 12.06 3.55 16.68
N ALA A 14 11.13 4.42 16.23
CA ALA A 14 9.70 4.19 16.40
C ALA A 14 9.21 2.97 15.58
N ILE A 15 9.71 2.77 14.36
CA ILE A 15 9.43 1.55 13.57
C ILE A 15 9.89 0.31 14.32
N LEU A 16 11.12 0.32 14.83
CA LEU A 16 11.66 -0.83 15.57
C LEU A 16 10.80 -1.13 16.82
N LEU A 17 10.42 -0.10 17.56
CA LEU A 17 9.56 -0.23 18.74
C LEU A 17 8.20 -0.83 18.36
N LEU A 18 7.51 -0.27 17.35
CA LEU A 18 6.21 -0.74 16.90
C LEU A 18 6.29 -2.16 16.31
N PHE A 19 7.37 -2.47 15.62
CA PHE A 19 7.63 -3.82 15.11
C PHE A 19 7.73 -4.83 16.25
N MET A 20 8.51 -4.54 17.28
CA MET A 20 8.62 -5.40 18.47
C MET A 20 7.28 -5.50 19.22
N LEU A 21 6.55 -4.39 19.34
CA LEU A 21 5.22 -4.38 19.95
C LEU A 21 4.22 -5.24 19.15
N SER A 22 4.27 -5.22 17.81
CA SER A 22 3.40 -6.04 16.98
C SER A 22 3.69 -7.54 17.07
N LEU A 23 4.92 -7.91 17.45
CA LEU A 23 5.27 -9.31 17.76
C LEU A 23 4.78 -9.73 19.15
N ALA A 24 4.77 -8.79 20.13
CA ALA A 24 4.38 -9.07 21.50
C ALA A 24 2.86 -9.07 21.70
N LEU A 25 2.18 -8.06 21.12
CA LEU A 25 0.75 -7.83 21.28
C LEU A 25 -0.07 -8.52 20.20
N GLY A 26 -1.23 -9.04 20.58
CA GLY A 26 -2.17 -9.72 19.70
C GLY A 26 -3.20 -10.49 20.51
N SER A 27 -3.97 -11.36 19.89
CA SER A 27 -4.98 -12.21 20.57
C SER A 27 -4.40 -13.07 21.70
N VAL A 28 -3.10 -13.40 21.63
CA VAL A 28 -2.34 -14.10 22.67
C VAL A 28 -1.19 -13.19 23.08
N SER A 29 -1.05 -12.88 24.36
CA SER A 29 0.10 -12.12 24.87
C SER A 29 1.31 -13.05 25.01
N ILE A 30 2.39 -12.73 24.29
CA ILE A 30 3.65 -13.50 24.32
C ILE A 30 4.71 -12.65 25.03
N PRO A 31 5.37 -13.18 26.06
CA PRO A 31 6.44 -12.46 26.77
C PRO A 31 7.57 -12.07 25.83
N ILE A 32 8.13 -10.87 25.99
CA ILE A 32 9.20 -10.37 25.12
C ILE A 32 10.44 -11.29 25.17
N GLN A 33 10.71 -11.92 26.33
CA GLN A 33 11.80 -12.87 26.48
C GLN A 33 11.65 -14.07 25.55
N ASP A 34 10.43 -14.61 25.44
CA ASP A 34 10.13 -15.74 24.54
C ASP A 34 10.24 -15.33 23.08
N ILE A 35 9.81 -14.12 22.72
CA ILE A 35 9.95 -13.60 21.36
C ILE A 35 11.43 -13.51 20.97
N ILE A 36 12.27 -12.95 21.85
CA ILE A 36 13.71 -12.84 21.61
C ILE A 36 14.35 -14.23 21.49
N ALA A 37 13.97 -15.16 22.35
CA ALA A 37 14.46 -16.56 22.28
C ALA A 37 14.08 -17.22 20.96
N ILE A 38 12.83 -17.05 20.49
CA ILE A 38 12.35 -17.59 19.22
C ILE A 38 13.12 -16.99 18.04
N LEU A 39 13.30 -15.66 18.01
CA LEU A 39 14.02 -14.96 16.93
C LEU A 39 15.50 -15.34 16.89
N LEU A 40 16.10 -15.70 18.02
CA LEU A 40 17.48 -16.19 18.12
C LEU A 40 17.63 -17.70 17.85
N GLY A 41 16.57 -18.39 17.44
CA GLY A 41 16.59 -19.84 17.17
C GLY A 41 16.66 -20.72 18.42
N LYS A 42 16.43 -20.16 19.61
CA LYS A 42 16.42 -20.90 20.90
C LYS A 42 14.98 -21.23 21.34
N GLY A 43 14.11 -21.53 20.39
CA GLY A 43 12.68 -21.80 20.65
C GLY A 43 12.38 -23.07 21.46
N GLU A 44 13.37 -23.98 21.63
CA GLU A 44 13.19 -25.20 22.43
C GLU A 44 13.00 -24.95 23.94
N GLY A 45 13.36 -23.76 24.45
CA GLY A 45 13.21 -23.36 25.85
C GLY A 45 11.99 -22.48 26.16
N VAL A 46 11.10 -22.27 25.19
CA VAL A 46 9.92 -21.39 25.32
C VAL A 46 8.81 -22.12 26.08
N ALA A 47 8.11 -21.39 26.95
CA ALA A 47 7.07 -21.94 27.84
C ALA A 47 5.92 -22.64 27.09
N ASN A 48 5.64 -22.25 25.83
CA ASN A 48 4.62 -22.86 24.99
C ASN A 48 5.11 -23.05 23.54
N PRO A 49 5.17 -24.26 23.00
CA PRO A 49 5.59 -24.53 21.61
C PRO A 49 4.78 -23.80 20.56
N SER A 50 3.51 -23.47 20.84
CA SER A 50 2.64 -22.73 19.93
C SER A 50 3.11 -21.29 19.71
N TYR A 51 3.89 -20.70 20.62
CA TYR A 51 4.41 -19.35 20.49
C TYR A 51 5.35 -19.21 19.31
N SER A 52 6.19 -20.21 19.06
CA SER A 52 7.10 -20.22 17.90
C SER A 52 6.31 -20.14 16.59
N TYR A 53 5.25 -20.93 16.45
CA TYR A 53 4.39 -20.88 15.27
C TYR A 53 3.70 -19.50 15.10
N ILE A 54 3.11 -18.97 16.19
CA ILE A 54 2.40 -17.68 16.16
C ILE A 54 3.37 -16.55 15.77
N VAL A 55 4.58 -16.54 16.33
CA VAL A 55 5.56 -15.50 16.05
C VAL A 55 6.10 -15.62 14.62
N LEU A 56 6.57 -16.80 14.21
CA LEU A 56 7.28 -16.96 12.94
C LEU A 56 6.35 -17.03 11.72
N GLU A 57 5.18 -17.68 11.84
CA GLU A 57 4.29 -17.93 10.71
C GLU A 57 3.13 -16.93 10.61
N SER A 58 2.85 -16.17 11.68
CA SER A 58 1.75 -15.20 11.68
C SER A 58 2.24 -13.78 11.89
N ARG A 59 2.81 -13.46 13.06
CA ARG A 59 3.11 -12.07 13.46
C ARG A 59 4.29 -11.47 12.71
N LEU A 60 5.34 -12.23 12.51
CA LEU A 60 6.55 -11.76 11.83
C LEU A 60 6.28 -11.42 10.35
N PRO A 61 5.64 -12.31 9.55
CA PRO A 61 5.23 -11.96 8.19
C PRO A 61 4.29 -10.75 8.14
N GLN A 62 3.32 -10.67 9.05
CA GLN A 62 2.37 -9.57 9.16
C GLN A 62 3.07 -8.23 9.43
N ALA A 63 4.03 -8.20 10.37
CA ALA A 63 4.81 -7.02 10.71
C ALA A 63 5.69 -6.56 9.53
N PHE A 64 6.38 -7.48 8.85
CA PHE A 64 7.13 -7.16 7.63
C PHE A 64 6.23 -6.65 6.52
N THR A 65 5.08 -7.28 6.33
CA THR A 65 4.11 -6.85 5.32
C THR A 65 3.60 -5.45 5.58
N ALA A 66 3.25 -5.12 6.82
CA ALA A 66 2.82 -3.78 7.21
C ALA A 66 3.91 -2.73 6.91
N LEU A 67 5.18 -3.03 7.25
CA LEU A 67 6.32 -2.17 6.98
C LEU A 67 6.50 -1.90 5.48
N LEU A 68 6.53 -2.96 4.68
CA LEU A 68 6.75 -2.89 3.23
C LEU A 68 5.58 -2.24 2.51
N ALA A 69 4.34 -2.62 2.84
CA ALA A 69 3.14 -2.06 2.25
C ALA A 69 3.00 -0.57 2.57
N GLY A 70 3.29 -0.18 3.82
CA GLY A 70 3.29 1.22 4.23
C GLY A 70 4.31 2.05 3.45
N ALA A 71 5.54 1.56 3.29
CA ALA A 71 6.56 2.20 2.47
C ALA A 71 6.13 2.34 1.01
N ALA A 72 5.62 1.27 0.40
CA ALA A 72 5.21 1.25 -1.01
C ALA A 72 4.06 2.21 -1.30
N LEU A 73 2.99 2.15 -0.51
CA LEU A 73 1.82 3.00 -0.71
C LEU A 73 2.15 4.48 -0.48
N SER A 74 2.99 4.80 0.50
CA SER A 74 3.37 6.18 0.80
C SER A 74 4.23 6.79 -0.31
N VAL A 75 5.18 6.04 -0.86
CA VAL A 75 5.94 6.48 -2.04
C VAL A 75 5.00 6.66 -3.22
N SER A 76 4.10 5.71 -3.47
CA SER A 76 3.10 5.79 -4.54
C SER A 76 2.25 7.07 -4.44
N GLY A 77 1.77 7.39 -3.24
CA GLY A 77 1.03 8.62 -2.98
C GLY A 77 1.86 9.87 -3.26
N LEU A 78 3.10 9.92 -2.77
CA LEU A 78 4.01 11.05 -3.00
C LEU A 78 4.27 11.30 -4.49
N LEU A 79 4.56 10.23 -5.24
CA LEU A 79 4.81 10.32 -6.69
C LEU A 79 3.59 10.86 -7.43
N LEU A 80 2.38 10.36 -7.14
CA LEU A 80 1.15 10.82 -7.77
C LEU A 80 0.84 12.28 -7.42
N GLN A 81 0.94 12.66 -6.15
CA GLN A 81 0.70 14.04 -5.72
C GLN A 81 1.61 15.04 -6.43
N THR A 82 2.88 14.68 -6.63
CA THR A 82 3.84 15.53 -7.35
C THR A 82 3.55 15.54 -8.85
N THR A 83 3.30 14.37 -9.45
CA THR A 83 3.04 14.22 -10.89
C THR A 83 1.80 15.00 -11.33
N PHE A 84 0.73 14.94 -10.52
CA PHE A 84 -0.55 15.57 -10.84
C PHE A 84 -0.74 16.94 -10.18
N ARG A 85 0.25 17.41 -9.41
CA ARG A 85 0.17 18.66 -8.63
C ARG A 85 -1.14 18.76 -7.86
N ASN A 86 -1.59 17.64 -7.36
CA ASN A 86 -2.82 17.53 -6.61
C ASN A 86 -2.54 16.85 -5.27
N PRO A 87 -2.75 17.56 -4.15
CA PRO A 87 -2.51 16.98 -2.82
C PRO A 87 -3.43 15.80 -2.50
N LEU A 88 -4.54 15.65 -3.21
CA LEU A 88 -5.49 14.55 -3.04
C LEU A 88 -5.23 13.37 -3.99
N ALA A 89 -4.21 13.43 -4.82
CA ALA A 89 -3.88 12.34 -5.72
C ALA A 89 -3.34 11.14 -4.92
N GLY A 90 -3.98 10.01 -5.08
CA GLY A 90 -3.58 8.75 -4.47
C GLY A 90 -3.85 7.57 -5.41
N PRO A 91 -3.25 6.39 -5.17
CA PRO A 91 -3.46 5.23 -6.01
C PRO A 91 -4.93 4.82 -6.15
N ASP A 92 -5.71 5.02 -5.10
CA ASP A 92 -7.14 4.70 -5.06
C ASP A 92 -7.96 5.58 -6.00
N VAL A 93 -7.58 6.87 -6.11
CA VAL A 93 -8.27 7.85 -6.97
C VAL A 93 -8.08 7.53 -8.46
N PHE A 94 -6.96 6.88 -8.82
CA PHE A 94 -6.70 6.47 -10.21
C PHE A 94 -7.34 5.14 -10.59
N GLY A 95 -8.14 4.53 -9.68
CA GLY A 95 -8.85 3.29 -9.97
C GLY A 95 -7.97 2.03 -10.02
N ILE A 96 -6.70 2.12 -9.62
CA ILE A 96 -5.76 0.99 -9.62
C ILE A 96 -6.28 -0.12 -8.70
N SER A 97 -6.64 0.23 -7.47
CA SER A 97 -7.25 -0.69 -6.51
C SER A 97 -8.61 -1.20 -6.98
N SER A 98 -9.39 -0.38 -7.70
CA SER A 98 -10.68 -0.78 -8.26
C SER A 98 -10.54 -1.83 -9.36
N GLY A 99 -9.51 -1.70 -10.20
CA GLY A 99 -9.19 -2.71 -11.23
C GLY A 99 -8.78 -4.06 -10.62
N ALA A 100 -7.95 -4.01 -9.57
CA ALA A 100 -7.61 -5.20 -8.80
C ALA A 100 -8.88 -5.86 -8.21
N SER A 101 -9.74 -5.05 -7.58
CA SER A 101 -10.98 -5.51 -6.95
C SER A 101 -11.95 -6.13 -7.96
N LEU A 102 -12.08 -5.55 -9.15
CA LEU A 102 -12.91 -6.11 -10.21
C LEU A 102 -12.37 -7.47 -10.69
N ALA A 103 -11.08 -7.60 -10.92
CA ALA A 103 -10.48 -8.86 -11.34
C ALA A 103 -10.63 -9.95 -10.28
N VAL A 104 -10.48 -9.62 -8.99
CA VAL A 104 -10.73 -10.54 -7.88
C VAL A 104 -12.20 -10.92 -7.80
N ALA A 105 -13.13 -9.97 -7.99
CA ALA A 105 -14.56 -10.25 -8.02
C ALA A 105 -14.91 -11.25 -9.13
N ILE A 106 -14.35 -11.09 -10.33
CA ILE A 106 -14.53 -12.04 -11.45
C ILE A 106 -14.08 -13.43 -11.04
N VAL A 107 -12.89 -13.57 -10.45
CA VAL A 107 -12.35 -14.87 -10.05
C VAL A 107 -13.17 -15.50 -8.93
N MET A 108 -13.55 -14.74 -7.91
CA MET A 108 -14.31 -15.26 -6.77
C MET A 108 -15.75 -15.63 -7.12
N PHE A 109 -16.43 -14.81 -7.94
CA PHE A 109 -17.85 -14.98 -8.21
C PHE A 109 -18.14 -15.91 -9.39
N ILE A 110 -17.32 -15.86 -10.46
CA ILE A 110 -17.55 -16.65 -11.68
C ILE A 110 -16.78 -17.97 -11.61
N LEU A 111 -15.53 -17.94 -11.15
CA LEU A 111 -14.63 -19.09 -11.16
C LEU A 111 -14.58 -19.84 -9.81
N GLY A 112 -15.42 -19.46 -8.83
CA GLY A 112 -15.45 -20.09 -7.52
C GLY A 112 -14.12 -20.01 -6.75
N GLY A 113 -13.31 -18.98 -7.04
CA GLY A 113 -12.00 -18.78 -6.41
C GLY A 113 -10.87 -19.64 -6.99
N ASN A 114 -11.11 -20.48 -7.98
CA ASN A 114 -10.10 -21.34 -8.61
C ASN A 114 -9.92 -20.97 -10.08
N ILE A 115 -8.69 -20.94 -10.55
CA ILE A 115 -8.39 -20.86 -12.00
C ILE A 115 -7.82 -22.21 -12.42
N SER A 116 -8.54 -22.91 -13.30
CA SER A 116 -8.08 -24.13 -13.94
C SER A 116 -7.68 -23.84 -15.41
N LEU A 117 -6.40 -23.98 -15.72
CA LEU A 117 -5.86 -23.93 -17.06
C LEU A 117 -5.44 -25.36 -17.47
N GLY A 118 -6.33 -26.10 -18.12
CA GLY A 118 -6.08 -27.50 -18.49
C GLY A 118 -5.87 -28.40 -17.26
N SER A 119 -4.71 -29.06 -17.17
CA SER A 119 -4.35 -29.95 -16.04
C SER A 119 -3.82 -29.22 -14.79
N TYR A 120 -3.68 -27.91 -14.83
CA TYR A 120 -3.16 -27.12 -13.70
C TYR A 120 -4.31 -26.39 -13.00
N THR A 121 -4.60 -26.83 -11.77
CA THR A 121 -5.47 -26.10 -10.83
C THR A 121 -4.61 -25.23 -9.94
N THR A 122 -4.76 -23.92 -9.99
CA THR A 122 -4.09 -23.00 -9.08
C THR A 122 -4.85 -22.94 -7.76
N ASN A 123 -4.14 -23.01 -6.65
CA ASN A 123 -4.72 -22.77 -5.32
C ASN A 123 -5.43 -21.41 -5.31
N GLY A 124 -6.62 -21.33 -4.71
CA GLY A 124 -7.47 -20.14 -4.73
C GLY A 124 -6.77 -18.85 -4.31
N TYR A 125 -5.82 -18.93 -3.37
CA TYR A 125 -5.00 -17.78 -2.96
C TYR A 125 -4.15 -17.22 -4.11
N LEU A 126 -3.45 -18.09 -4.86
CA LEU A 126 -2.61 -17.64 -5.98
C LEU A 126 -3.45 -17.06 -7.12
N ALA A 127 -4.63 -17.64 -7.37
CA ALA A 127 -5.58 -17.12 -8.36
C ALA A 127 -6.02 -15.69 -8.01
N ILE A 128 -6.36 -15.44 -6.76
CA ILE A 128 -6.74 -14.10 -6.25
C ILE A 128 -5.56 -13.13 -6.40
N LEU A 129 -4.36 -13.52 -5.98
CA LEU A 129 -3.16 -12.70 -6.04
C LEU A 129 -2.81 -12.29 -7.47
N VAL A 130 -2.79 -13.26 -8.39
CA VAL A 130 -2.49 -13.00 -9.80
C VAL A 130 -3.58 -12.14 -10.44
N SER A 131 -4.86 -12.44 -10.17
CA SER A 131 -5.96 -11.65 -10.73
C SER A 131 -5.94 -10.20 -10.24
N ALA A 132 -5.70 -9.96 -8.95
CA ALA A 132 -5.57 -8.62 -8.40
C ALA A 132 -4.43 -7.85 -9.05
N PHE A 133 -3.26 -8.48 -9.20
CA PHE A 133 -2.11 -7.86 -9.85
C PHE A 133 -2.40 -7.54 -11.31
N VAL A 134 -2.96 -8.49 -12.07
CA VAL A 134 -3.31 -8.29 -13.48
C VAL A 134 -4.36 -7.19 -13.64
N GLY A 135 -5.42 -7.19 -12.82
CA GLY A 135 -6.45 -6.16 -12.84
C GLY A 135 -5.89 -4.76 -12.59
N ALA A 136 -5.01 -4.62 -11.59
CA ALA A 136 -4.31 -3.37 -11.33
C ALA A 136 -3.44 -2.95 -12.53
N MET A 137 -2.67 -3.88 -13.12
CA MET A 137 -1.79 -3.60 -14.26
C MET A 137 -2.57 -3.17 -15.50
N ILE A 138 -3.75 -3.74 -15.76
CA ILE A 138 -4.63 -3.30 -16.85
C ILE A 138 -5.02 -1.83 -16.69
N ILE A 139 -5.43 -1.42 -15.49
CA ILE A 139 -5.78 -0.01 -15.22
C ILE A 139 -4.57 0.90 -15.37
N ILE A 140 -3.40 0.48 -14.87
CA ILE A 140 -2.15 1.26 -15.02
C ILE A 140 -1.80 1.45 -16.49
N CYS A 141 -1.84 0.39 -17.29
CA CYS A 141 -1.58 0.47 -18.71
C CYS A 141 -2.59 1.40 -19.40
N MET A 142 -3.88 1.29 -19.08
CA MET A 142 -4.93 2.13 -19.63
C MET A 142 -4.71 3.62 -19.27
N ILE A 143 -4.46 3.94 -18.01
CA ILE A 143 -4.19 5.32 -17.58
C ILE A 143 -2.89 5.84 -18.19
N SER A 144 -1.87 5.00 -18.30
CA SER A 144 -0.60 5.36 -18.93
C SER A 144 -0.80 5.71 -20.42
N LEU A 145 -1.57 4.93 -21.16
CA LEU A 145 -1.94 5.23 -22.54
C LEU A 145 -2.75 6.54 -22.63
N LEU A 146 -3.76 6.71 -21.78
CA LEU A 146 -4.57 7.93 -21.76
C LEU A 146 -3.74 9.16 -21.38
N SER A 147 -2.72 9.01 -20.54
CA SER A 147 -1.83 10.11 -20.15
C SER A 147 -0.99 10.67 -21.30
N THR A 148 -0.81 9.90 -22.37
CA THR A 148 -0.14 10.40 -23.60
C THR A 148 -1.07 11.22 -24.47
N MET A 149 -2.38 10.98 -24.39
CA MET A 149 -3.41 11.64 -25.20
C MET A 149 -3.98 12.88 -24.48
N VAL A 150 -4.06 12.84 -23.15
CA VAL A 150 -4.68 13.88 -22.32
C VAL A 150 -3.59 14.73 -21.67
N LYS A 151 -3.56 16.03 -22.01
CA LYS A 151 -2.61 16.99 -21.44
C LYS A 151 -3.03 17.49 -20.04
N SER A 152 -4.33 17.49 -19.74
CA SER A 152 -4.85 18.03 -18.47
C SER A 152 -4.76 16.98 -17.34
N HIS A 153 -4.07 17.34 -16.27
CA HIS A 153 -3.98 16.51 -15.05
C HIS A 153 -5.34 16.26 -14.40
N VAL A 154 -6.22 17.28 -14.41
CA VAL A 154 -7.56 17.19 -13.82
C VAL A 154 -8.42 16.22 -14.60
N VAL A 155 -8.37 16.25 -15.94
CA VAL A 155 -9.12 15.32 -16.79
C VAL A 155 -8.65 13.89 -16.56
N LEU A 156 -7.35 13.65 -16.44
CA LEU A 156 -6.82 12.31 -16.19
C LEU A 156 -7.26 11.76 -14.82
N LEU A 157 -7.32 12.63 -13.81
CA LEU A 157 -7.82 12.28 -12.48
C LEU A 157 -9.31 11.93 -12.53
N ILE A 158 -10.13 12.72 -13.25
CA ILE A 158 -11.56 12.44 -13.44
C ILE A 158 -11.76 11.09 -14.15
N ILE A 159 -10.96 10.81 -15.18
CA ILE A 159 -10.99 9.51 -15.87
C ILE A 159 -10.70 8.37 -14.89
N GLY A 160 -9.70 8.50 -14.01
CA GLY A 160 -9.40 7.50 -12.99
C GLY A 160 -10.59 7.24 -12.06
N ILE A 161 -11.26 8.31 -11.60
CA ILE A 161 -12.47 8.20 -10.77
C ILE A 161 -13.60 7.50 -11.53
N MET A 162 -13.82 7.84 -12.81
CA MET A 162 -14.85 7.20 -13.63
C MET A 162 -14.58 5.71 -13.86
N ILE A 163 -13.32 5.34 -14.04
CA ILE A 163 -12.91 3.92 -14.11
C ILE A 163 -13.25 3.22 -12.79
N GLY A 164 -13.00 3.86 -11.65
CA GLY A 164 -13.37 3.35 -10.34
C GLY A 164 -14.88 3.10 -10.21
N TYR A 165 -15.71 4.04 -10.68
CA TYR A 165 -17.17 3.88 -10.69
C TYR A 165 -17.64 2.76 -11.64
N LEU A 166 -17.05 2.64 -12.83
CA LEU A 166 -17.35 1.54 -13.75
C LEU A 166 -17.01 0.18 -13.13
N ALA A 167 -15.83 0.06 -12.52
CA ALA A 167 -15.43 -1.15 -11.82
C ALA A 167 -16.40 -1.48 -10.67
N SER A 168 -16.78 -0.50 -9.85
CA SER A 168 -17.72 -0.69 -8.74
C SER A 168 -19.11 -1.12 -9.23
N SER A 169 -19.59 -0.55 -10.33
CA SER A 169 -20.85 -0.93 -10.95
C SER A 169 -20.80 -2.38 -11.48
N ALA A 170 -19.71 -2.76 -12.15
CA ALA A 170 -19.51 -4.13 -12.61
C ALA A 170 -19.44 -5.12 -11.44
N ILE A 171 -18.74 -4.77 -10.35
CA ILE A 171 -18.67 -5.59 -9.13
C ILE A 171 -20.08 -5.75 -8.53
N SER A 172 -20.90 -4.69 -8.49
CA SER A 172 -22.25 -4.76 -7.97
C SER A 172 -23.15 -5.69 -8.79
N LEU A 173 -23.01 -5.67 -10.12
CA LEU A 173 -23.72 -6.60 -11.00
C LEU A 173 -23.27 -8.05 -10.78
N LEU A 174 -21.98 -8.29 -10.69
CA LEU A 174 -21.44 -9.62 -10.39
C LEU A 174 -21.89 -10.13 -9.03
N ASN A 175 -21.93 -9.25 -8.03
CA ASN A 175 -22.35 -9.57 -6.67
C ASN A 175 -23.85 -9.99 -6.61
N PHE A 176 -24.71 -9.40 -7.46
CA PHE A 176 -26.12 -9.73 -7.55
C PHE A 176 -26.36 -11.19 -7.98
N TYR A 177 -25.50 -11.72 -8.84
CA TYR A 177 -25.58 -13.11 -9.34
C TYR A 177 -24.69 -14.09 -8.56
N ALA A 178 -23.85 -13.61 -7.64
CA ALA A 178 -22.88 -14.44 -6.95
C ALA A 178 -23.52 -15.28 -5.81
N THR A 179 -22.83 -16.35 -5.42
CA THR A 179 -23.20 -17.13 -4.24
C THR A 179 -22.90 -16.37 -2.95
N ALA A 180 -23.64 -16.66 -1.88
CA ALA A 180 -23.40 -16.02 -0.58
C ALA A 180 -21.96 -16.23 -0.06
N GLU A 181 -21.37 -17.40 -0.33
CA GLU A 181 -19.98 -17.70 0.03
C GLU A 181 -18.97 -16.88 -0.77
N GLY A 182 -19.18 -16.72 -2.07
CA GLY A 182 -18.35 -15.88 -2.92
C GLY A 182 -18.37 -14.42 -2.49
N VAL A 183 -19.58 -13.90 -2.21
CA VAL A 183 -19.77 -12.54 -1.68
C VAL A 183 -19.03 -12.34 -0.36
N LYS A 184 -19.19 -13.28 0.59
CA LYS A 184 -18.50 -13.23 1.88
C LYS A 184 -16.98 -13.24 1.73
N SER A 185 -16.45 -14.11 0.88
CA SER A 185 -15.01 -14.21 0.62
C SER A 185 -14.45 -12.93 0.00
N TYR A 186 -15.16 -12.36 -0.98
CA TYR A 186 -14.81 -11.08 -1.59
C TYR A 186 -14.83 -9.92 -0.57
N MET A 187 -15.87 -9.86 0.28
CA MET A 187 -15.96 -8.84 1.32
C MET A 187 -14.78 -8.93 2.29
N ILE A 188 -14.42 -10.14 2.75
CA ILE A 188 -13.28 -10.35 3.66
C ILE A 188 -11.97 -9.89 3.01
N TRP A 189 -11.75 -10.24 1.74
CA TRP A 189 -10.56 -9.78 1.00
C TRP A 189 -10.54 -8.25 0.86
N GLY A 190 -11.69 -7.64 0.55
CA GLY A 190 -11.85 -6.20 0.38
C GLY A 190 -11.66 -5.38 1.66
N LEU A 191 -11.76 -6.00 2.83
CA LEU A 191 -11.48 -5.36 4.11
C LEU A 191 -10.01 -5.02 4.31
N GLY A 192 -9.12 -5.67 3.56
CA GLY A 192 -7.67 -5.48 3.64
C GLY A 192 -7.07 -6.08 4.92
N SER A 193 -5.92 -6.73 4.78
CA SER A 193 -5.19 -7.30 5.92
C SER A 193 -3.72 -7.47 5.59
N PHE A 194 -2.83 -7.19 6.53
CA PHE A 194 -1.41 -7.52 6.41
C PHE A 194 -1.13 -8.98 6.80
N GLY A 195 -2.07 -9.66 7.45
CA GLY A 195 -1.92 -11.04 7.91
C GLY A 195 -2.13 -12.10 6.82
N ASN A 196 -2.47 -11.71 5.59
CA ASN A 196 -2.70 -12.66 4.48
C ASN A 196 -1.40 -13.14 3.82
N VAL A 197 -0.25 -12.54 4.17
CA VAL A 197 1.05 -12.83 3.55
C VAL A 197 1.81 -13.83 4.41
N THR A 198 2.18 -14.96 3.82
CA THR A 198 3.04 -15.95 4.47
C THR A 198 4.51 -15.56 4.39
N MET A 199 5.36 -16.09 5.29
CA MET A 199 6.79 -15.79 5.30
C MET A 199 7.49 -16.13 3.97
N GLY A 200 7.02 -17.15 3.25
CA GLY A 200 7.52 -17.52 1.93
C GLY A 200 7.26 -16.46 0.85
N ASN A 201 6.23 -15.62 1.00
CA ASN A 201 5.86 -14.58 0.06
C ASN A 201 6.46 -13.20 0.40
N VAL A 202 6.89 -12.99 1.64
CA VAL A 202 7.52 -11.72 2.08
C VAL A 202 8.73 -11.34 1.21
N PRO A 203 9.64 -12.25 0.81
CA PRO A 203 10.77 -11.88 -0.05
C PRO A 203 10.36 -11.33 -1.41
N LEU A 204 9.29 -11.86 -2.02
CA LEU A 204 8.77 -11.36 -3.30
C LEU A 204 8.19 -9.95 -3.13
N LEU A 205 7.39 -9.72 -2.09
CA LEU A 205 6.85 -8.40 -1.77
C LEU A 205 8.01 -7.41 -1.51
N ALA A 206 8.99 -7.81 -0.71
CA ALA A 206 10.17 -6.98 -0.40
C ALA A 206 10.98 -6.64 -1.65
N GLY A 207 11.22 -7.62 -2.53
CA GLY A 207 11.93 -7.42 -3.78
C GLY A 207 11.27 -6.36 -4.66
N VAL A 208 9.95 -6.46 -4.88
CA VAL A 208 9.20 -5.49 -5.70
C VAL A 208 9.19 -4.11 -5.04
N VAL A 209 8.97 -4.04 -3.72
CA VAL A 209 8.96 -2.75 -2.99
C VAL A 209 10.32 -2.08 -3.00
N LEU A 210 11.40 -2.81 -2.78
CA LEU A 210 12.77 -2.26 -2.80
C LEU A 210 13.16 -1.78 -4.20
N VAL A 211 12.89 -2.57 -5.24
CA VAL A 211 13.16 -2.20 -6.63
C VAL A 211 12.34 -0.98 -7.05
N GLY A 212 11.03 -0.98 -6.76
CA GLY A 212 10.16 0.16 -7.06
C GLY A 212 10.58 1.44 -6.32
N SER A 213 10.95 1.32 -5.04
CA SER A 213 11.46 2.44 -4.24
C SER A 213 12.80 2.96 -4.76
N PHE A 214 13.68 2.07 -5.22
CA PHE A 214 14.94 2.46 -5.86
C PHE A 214 14.69 3.28 -7.14
N PHE A 215 13.79 2.83 -8.01
CA PHE A 215 13.41 3.61 -9.19
C PHE A 215 12.73 4.93 -8.83
N ALA A 216 11.90 4.97 -7.78
CA ALA A 216 11.33 6.21 -7.26
C ALA A 216 12.43 7.20 -6.81
N MET A 217 13.47 6.72 -6.13
CA MET A 217 14.63 7.55 -5.75
C MET A 217 15.39 8.09 -6.96
N MET A 218 15.54 7.33 -8.02
CA MET A 218 16.16 7.79 -9.27
C MET A 218 15.35 8.94 -9.91
N MET A 219 14.03 8.95 -9.72
CA MET A 219 13.13 10.01 -10.22
C MET A 219 13.17 11.28 -9.36
N SER A 220 13.97 11.36 -8.30
CA SER A 220 14.03 12.53 -7.42
C SER A 220 14.41 13.84 -8.14
N LYS A 221 15.32 13.78 -9.12
CA LYS A 221 15.72 14.97 -9.92
C LYS A 221 14.59 15.44 -10.85
N PRO A 222 14.00 14.57 -11.70
CA PRO A 222 12.82 14.92 -12.49
C PRO A 222 11.66 15.45 -11.66
N LEU A 223 11.37 14.83 -10.50
CA LEU A 223 10.32 15.28 -9.59
C LEU A 223 10.56 16.69 -9.06
N ASN A 224 11.81 16.99 -8.65
CA ASN A 224 12.17 18.34 -8.19
C ASN A 224 12.05 19.38 -9.34
N ALA A 225 12.36 19.00 -10.57
CA ALA A 225 12.16 19.88 -11.73
C ALA A 225 10.67 20.12 -12.00
N LEU A 226 9.83 19.09 -11.87
CA LEU A 226 8.37 19.22 -12.05
C LEU A 226 7.72 20.15 -11.03
N LEU A 227 8.25 20.30 -9.82
CA LEU A 227 7.75 21.25 -8.82
C LEU A 227 7.82 22.70 -9.32
N LEU A 228 8.88 23.04 -10.08
CA LEU A 228 9.09 24.37 -10.64
C LEU A 228 8.23 24.66 -11.87
N GLY A 229 7.64 23.64 -12.46
CA GLY A 229 6.77 23.73 -13.63
C GLY A 229 7.16 22.81 -14.76
N GLU A 230 6.16 22.35 -15.53
CA GLU A 230 6.40 21.48 -16.70
C GLU A 230 7.24 22.17 -17.77
N GLN A 231 6.97 23.45 -18.02
CA GLN A 231 7.74 24.26 -18.99
C GLN A 231 9.20 24.41 -18.53
N TYR A 232 9.42 24.65 -17.23
CA TYR A 232 10.75 24.74 -16.68
C TYR A 232 11.48 23.39 -16.74
N ALA A 233 10.81 22.29 -16.38
CA ALA A 233 11.37 20.96 -16.49
C ALA A 233 11.73 20.60 -17.95
N ALA A 234 10.88 21.00 -18.91
CA ALA A 234 11.15 20.80 -20.33
C ALA A 234 12.37 21.62 -20.80
N SER A 235 12.55 22.87 -20.33
CA SER A 235 13.72 23.69 -20.66
C SER A 235 15.03 23.12 -20.09
N LEU A 236 14.96 22.30 -19.04
CA LEU A 236 16.09 21.54 -18.50
C LEU A 236 16.37 20.25 -19.28
N GLY A 237 15.66 19.99 -20.38
CA GLY A 237 15.82 18.81 -21.22
C GLY A 237 15.04 17.58 -20.76
N PHE A 238 14.15 17.71 -19.79
CA PHE A 238 13.31 16.59 -19.35
C PHE A 238 12.11 16.39 -20.28
N GLU A 239 11.90 15.15 -20.73
CA GLU A 239 10.72 14.78 -21.51
C GLU A 239 9.57 14.43 -20.57
N ILE A 240 8.62 15.37 -20.41
CA ILE A 240 7.54 15.33 -19.42
C ILE A 240 6.68 14.07 -19.57
N SER A 241 6.37 13.67 -20.81
CA SER A 241 5.56 12.48 -21.09
C SER A 241 6.23 11.19 -20.59
N LYS A 242 7.55 11.06 -20.80
CA LYS A 242 8.31 9.89 -20.29
C LYS A 242 8.40 9.87 -18.79
N ILE A 243 8.62 11.03 -18.16
CA ILE A 243 8.64 11.12 -16.69
C ILE A 243 7.29 10.70 -16.13
N ARG A 244 6.19 11.24 -16.66
CA ARG A 244 4.83 10.91 -16.21
C ARG A 244 4.54 9.43 -16.36
N LEU A 245 4.86 8.83 -17.51
CA LEU A 245 4.71 7.41 -17.77
C LEU A 245 5.50 6.57 -16.76
N THR A 246 6.78 6.90 -16.54
CA THR A 246 7.65 6.18 -15.60
C THR A 246 7.11 6.27 -14.17
N LEU A 247 6.66 7.45 -13.72
CA LEU A 247 6.09 7.63 -12.38
C LEU A 247 4.78 6.86 -12.21
N LEU A 248 3.92 6.82 -13.22
CA LEU A 248 2.70 6.01 -13.23
C LEU A 248 3.01 4.52 -13.14
N LEU A 249 4.00 4.03 -13.89
CA LEU A 249 4.40 2.62 -13.85
C LEU A 249 4.98 2.23 -12.50
N ILE A 250 5.88 3.04 -11.92
CA ILE A 250 6.44 2.79 -10.59
C ILE A 250 5.32 2.73 -9.54
N THR A 251 4.47 3.76 -9.51
CA THR A 251 3.33 3.83 -8.59
C THR A 251 2.39 2.64 -8.77
N GLY A 252 2.12 2.33 -10.02
CA GLY A 252 1.21 1.26 -10.37
C GLY A 252 1.71 -0.10 -9.89
N VAL A 253 2.98 -0.44 -10.16
CA VAL A 253 3.58 -1.72 -9.73
C VAL A 253 3.62 -1.80 -8.20
N LEU A 254 4.03 -0.73 -7.51
CA LEU A 254 4.05 -0.69 -6.04
C LEU A 254 2.64 -0.88 -5.45
N THR A 255 1.63 -0.23 -6.01
CA THR A 255 0.25 -0.37 -5.55
C THR A 255 -0.32 -1.74 -5.91
N ALA A 256 -0.07 -2.23 -7.12
CA ALA A 256 -0.58 -3.53 -7.58
C ALA A 256 -0.09 -4.68 -6.69
N VAL A 257 1.20 -4.70 -6.35
CA VAL A 257 1.75 -5.76 -5.49
C VAL A 257 1.16 -5.70 -4.08
N VAL A 258 1.03 -4.50 -3.49
CA VAL A 258 0.42 -4.36 -2.17
C VAL A 258 -1.04 -4.78 -2.20
N THR A 259 -1.82 -4.31 -3.19
CA THR A 259 -3.23 -4.66 -3.32
C THR A 259 -3.43 -6.17 -3.56
N ALA A 260 -2.56 -6.80 -4.33
CA ALA A 260 -2.63 -8.23 -4.58
C ALA A 260 -2.44 -9.04 -3.28
N PHE A 261 -1.45 -8.70 -2.47
CA PHE A 261 -1.12 -9.42 -1.24
C PHE A 261 -2.02 -9.07 -0.06
N CYS A 262 -2.36 -7.79 0.10
CA CYS A 262 -3.02 -7.27 1.30
C CYS A 262 -4.49 -6.89 1.09
N GLY A 263 -5.00 -6.98 -0.15
CA GLY A 263 -6.25 -6.34 -0.53
C GLY A 263 -6.09 -4.83 -0.76
N PRO A 264 -7.16 -4.14 -1.17
CA PRO A 264 -7.14 -2.69 -1.35
C PRO A 264 -6.92 -2.01 0.00
N ILE A 265 -5.96 -1.08 0.10
CA ILE A 265 -5.68 -0.29 1.31
C ILE A 265 -5.71 1.17 0.95
N ALA A 266 -6.63 1.91 1.56
CA ALA A 266 -6.82 3.33 1.31
C ALA A 266 -6.09 4.22 2.34
N PHE A 267 -5.93 5.49 2.02
CA PHE A 267 -5.46 6.59 2.86
C PHE A 267 -3.97 6.59 3.24
N ILE A 268 -3.28 5.47 3.39
CA ILE A 268 -1.88 5.46 3.85
C ILE A 268 -1.02 6.35 2.93
N GLY A 269 -1.07 6.14 1.62
CA GLY A 269 -0.26 6.91 0.67
C GLY A 269 -0.58 8.40 0.64
N LEU A 270 -1.85 8.73 0.82
CA LEU A 270 -2.31 10.12 0.79
C LEU A 270 -1.86 10.89 2.03
N VAL A 271 -2.04 10.32 3.20
CA VAL A 271 -1.76 10.98 4.49
C VAL A 271 -0.27 11.13 4.74
N THR A 272 0.48 10.07 4.53
CA THR A 272 1.89 10.00 4.93
C THR A 272 2.80 10.91 4.12
N SER A 273 2.49 11.11 2.83
CA SER A 273 3.19 12.07 1.98
C SER A 273 3.00 13.52 2.45
N HIS A 274 1.82 13.88 2.96
CA HIS A 274 1.57 15.17 3.57
C HIS A 274 2.28 15.32 4.91
N LEU A 275 2.19 14.33 5.78
CA LEU A 275 2.90 14.33 7.07
C LEU A 275 4.41 14.51 6.86
N ALA A 276 4.98 13.81 5.87
CA ALA A 276 6.40 13.92 5.55
C ALA A 276 6.79 15.35 5.14
N ARG A 277 6.01 15.99 4.27
CA ARG A 277 6.25 17.40 3.87
C ARG A 277 6.15 18.36 5.06
N MET A 278 5.13 18.19 5.91
CA MET A 278 4.96 19.02 7.11
C MET A 278 6.12 18.88 8.08
N LEU A 279 6.54 17.67 8.39
CA LEU A 279 7.60 17.41 9.36
C LEU A 279 8.96 17.90 8.87
N LEU A 280 9.30 17.62 7.60
CA LEU A 280 10.58 18.03 7.05
C LEU A 280 10.60 19.48 6.59
N SER A 281 9.43 20.11 6.37
CA SER A 281 9.31 21.47 5.82
C SER A 281 10.11 21.64 4.52
N THR A 282 10.12 20.62 3.66
CA THR A 282 10.85 20.60 2.38
C THR A 282 10.09 19.82 1.32
N ASP A 283 10.21 20.28 0.06
CA ASP A 283 9.69 19.57 -1.11
C ASP A 283 10.79 18.83 -1.89
N ASN A 284 12.03 18.81 -1.36
CA ASN A 284 13.12 18.11 -2.02
C ASN A 284 12.93 16.59 -1.96
N HIS A 285 12.60 15.98 -3.09
CA HIS A 285 12.31 14.54 -3.20
C HIS A 285 13.47 13.61 -2.80
N ARG A 286 14.72 14.07 -2.82
CA ARG A 286 15.84 13.28 -2.32
C ARG A 286 15.74 12.98 -0.83
N LEU A 287 15.17 13.91 -0.05
CA LEU A 287 14.93 13.75 1.38
C LEU A 287 13.53 13.23 1.64
N LEU A 288 12.59 13.68 0.83
CA LEU A 288 11.17 13.42 1.03
C LEU A 288 10.80 11.96 0.75
N ILE A 289 11.34 11.34 -0.32
CA ILE A 289 11.03 9.92 -0.65
C ILE A 289 11.42 8.98 0.50
N PRO A 290 12.68 8.96 1.00
CA PRO A 290 13.04 8.06 2.09
C PRO A 290 12.25 8.33 3.37
N PHE A 291 12.02 9.61 3.69
CA PHE A 291 11.26 9.95 4.88
C PHE A 291 9.78 9.58 4.76
N THR A 292 9.21 9.69 3.58
CA THR A 292 7.83 9.24 3.31
C THR A 292 7.71 7.73 3.46
N MET A 293 8.72 6.94 3.06
CA MET A 293 8.75 5.50 3.33
C MET A 293 8.69 5.21 4.83
N ILE A 294 9.50 5.92 5.64
CA ILE A 294 9.50 5.79 7.09
C ILE A 294 8.13 6.15 7.67
N ALA A 295 7.56 7.29 7.26
CA ALA A 295 6.25 7.73 7.72
C ALA A 295 5.13 6.75 7.35
N GLY A 296 5.19 6.18 6.14
CA GLY A 296 4.25 5.17 5.67
C GLY A 296 4.35 3.87 6.43
N SER A 297 5.58 3.38 6.66
CA SER A 297 5.82 2.20 7.47
C SER A 297 5.32 2.38 8.90
N LEU A 298 5.55 3.55 9.51
CA LEU A 298 5.03 3.89 10.83
C LEU A 298 3.50 3.86 10.87
N MET A 299 2.85 4.53 9.93
CA MET A 299 1.40 4.59 9.87
C MET A 299 0.80 3.18 9.69
N ALA A 300 1.36 2.37 8.80
CA ALA A 300 0.91 1.00 8.57
C ALA A 300 1.12 0.12 9.81
N GLN A 301 2.25 0.26 10.51
CA GLN A 301 2.51 -0.47 11.76
C GLN A 301 1.55 -0.06 12.88
N ILE A 302 1.25 1.23 13.02
CA ILE A 302 0.25 1.71 13.98
C ILE A 302 -1.13 1.11 13.66
N CYS A 303 -1.56 1.19 12.40
CA CYS A 303 -2.84 0.60 11.98
C CYS A 303 -2.88 -0.91 12.20
N ASN A 304 -1.79 -1.62 11.87
CA ASN A 304 -1.66 -3.06 12.11
C ASN A 304 -1.79 -3.41 13.59
N LEU A 305 -1.11 -2.68 14.44
CA LEU A 305 -1.16 -2.89 15.89
C LEU A 305 -2.58 -2.66 16.43
N LEU A 306 -3.24 -1.57 16.01
CA LEU A 306 -4.61 -1.25 16.42
C LEU A 306 -5.61 -2.32 15.96
N CYS A 307 -5.44 -2.89 14.75
CA CYS A 307 -6.27 -3.99 14.26
C CYS A 307 -6.10 -5.28 15.08
N SER A 308 -4.94 -5.47 15.71
CA SER A 308 -4.56 -6.70 16.40
C SER A 308 -4.67 -6.62 17.92
N LEU A 309 -5.19 -5.51 18.48
CA LEU A 309 -5.30 -5.33 19.94
C LEU A 309 -6.19 -6.41 20.58
N PRO A 310 -5.80 -6.94 21.76
CA PRO A 310 -6.51 -8.02 22.43
C PRO A 310 -7.89 -7.63 23.01
N CYS A 311 -8.23 -6.34 22.99
CA CYS A 311 -9.54 -5.82 23.44
C CYS A 311 -10.69 -6.10 22.44
N TRP A 312 -10.39 -6.58 21.24
CA TRP A 312 -11.38 -6.90 20.23
C TRP A 312 -11.65 -8.41 20.19
N ASN A 313 -12.91 -8.80 20.02
CA ASN A 313 -13.29 -10.20 19.78
C ASN A 313 -12.93 -10.63 18.34
N GLY A 314 -11.66 -10.47 17.94
CA GLY A 314 -11.14 -10.74 16.61
C GLY A 314 -10.20 -9.63 16.12
N THR A 315 -9.78 -9.70 14.87
CA THR A 315 -8.99 -8.64 14.22
C THR A 315 -9.90 -7.62 13.53
N LEU A 316 -9.66 -6.33 13.77
CA LEU A 316 -10.39 -5.28 13.07
C LEU A 316 -9.95 -5.21 11.59
N PRO A 317 -10.88 -4.89 10.67
CA PRO A 317 -10.54 -4.66 9.28
C PRO A 317 -9.61 -3.45 9.11
N LEU A 318 -8.55 -3.60 8.32
CA LEU A 318 -7.59 -2.54 8.11
C LEU A 318 -8.22 -1.29 7.47
N ASN A 319 -9.12 -1.50 6.49
CA ASN A 319 -9.85 -0.41 5.82
C ASN A 319 -10.92 0.27 6.69
N ALA A 320 -11.21 -0.23 7.87
CA ALA A 320 -11.99 0.51 8.86
C ALA A 320 -11.09 1.44 9.70
N VAL A 321 -9.86 1.02 9.97
CA VAL A 321 -8.91 1.74 10.84
C VAL A 321 -8.19 2.84 10.08
N THR A 322 -7.68 2.58 8.86
CA THR A 322 -6.89 3.55 8.10
C THR A 322 -7.62 4.86 7.80
N PRO A 323 -8.93 4.89 7.42
CA PRO A 323 -9.63 6.15 7.22
C PRO A 323 -9.93 6.91 8.51
N LEU A 324 -10.14 6.22 9.63
CA LEU A 324 -10.39 6.86 10.92
C LEU A 324 -9.22 7.75 11.36
N PHE A 325 -7.99 7.35 11.03
CA PHE A 325 -6.80 8.17 11.27
C PHE A 325 -6.50 9.07 10.08
N GLY A 326 -6.68 8.57 8.87
CA GLY A 326 -6.30 9.27 7.66
C GLY A 326 -7.16 10.49 7.35
N ALA A 327 -8.49 10.36 7.41
CA ALA A 327 -9.38 11.44 7.04
C ALA A 327 -9.28 12.69 7.94
N PRO A 328 -9.22 12.58 9.28
CA PRO A 328 -9.03 13.75 10.13
C PRO A 328 -7.72 14.49 9.87
N ILE A 329 -6.63 13.74 9.62
CA ILE A 329 -5.31 14.34 9.32
C ILE A 329 -5.39 15.11 7.99
N VAL A 330 -5.98 14.54 6.95
CA VAL A 330 -6.14 15.22 5.66
C VAL A 330 -6.99 16.47 5.77
N ILE A 331 -8.13 16.39 6.48
CA ILE A 331 -9.01 17.54 6.74
C ILE A 331 -8.23 18.65 7.45
N TYR A 332 -7.50 18.33 8.51
CA TYR A 332 -6.67 19.29 9.25
C TYR A 332 -5.63 19.97 8.36
N ILE A 333 -4.94 19.19 7.52
CA ILE A 333 -3.93 19.71 6.60
C ILE A 333 -4.55 20.66 5.57
N LEU A 334 -5.68 20.28 4.98
CA LEU A 334 -6.36 21.10 3.97
C LEU A 334 -6.89 22.43 4.55
N LEU A 335 -7.36 22.41 5.79
CA LEU A 335 -7.80 23.63 6.49
C LEU A 335 -6.61 24.55 6.78
N LYS A 336 -5.45 24.00 7.16
CA LYS A 336 -4.25 24.80 7.47
C LYS A 336 -3.57 25.41 6.23
N VAL A 337 -3.69 24.78 5.09
CA VAL A 337 -3.11 25.29 3.83
C VAL A 337 -3.92 26.45 3.24
N LYS A 338 -5.20 26.58 3.63
CA LYS A 338 -6.09 27.67 3.16
C LYS A 338 -6.09 28.91 4.08
N GLY A 339 -5.53 28.85 5.26
CA GLY A 339 -5.30 29.98 6.17
C GLY A 339 -3.85 30.45 6.12
#